data_f834e2a2832763eba9bd631794ea6348
#
_entry.id   f834e2a2832763eba9bd631794ea6348
#
_cell.length_a   1.000
_cell.length_b   1.000
_cell.length_c   1.000
_cell.angle_alpha   90.00
_cell.angle_beta   90.00
_cell.angle_gamma   90.00
#
_symmetry.space_group_name_H-M   'P 1'
#
loop_
_entity.id
_entity.type
_entity.pdbx_description
1 polymer ?
#
loop_
_entity_poly.entity_id
_entity_poly.type
_entity_poly.pdbx_seq_one_letter_code
_entity_poly.pdbx_strand_id
1 'polypeptide(L)'
;MKPDRIQVIKAVAASPLCWITAGFFLWLSWICADDWNNNPNYSYGWIITVISIFFLYRRLIETPFEKPNVIKYATPVSRALWLAPVAILILELVRMTPIHWRPITWSIFFTGAGVLLGMVYLALGKKGLKALFFPVFFLSLAIPWPSFIEITIIREFSFLLAAIAGEVLLLLGTYAEVQGKVIELSNGSVGVDEACSGLRSLQAALMVGFALGEWFRFPLRWRVFFVVISVLVGFAINIVRTITLSLLVAKGGSAAFDQWHDTVGLISMIGLTLTIAGLGSWITKHLTLALPPQNQQSLWHEHSRWIPKSNFSIALTAASLVAFCIPYFWYHWNEASTSADSPFLGTSSWNEDIRILEPADNISEVLRHDSGGYLKLPPPSGSEIVSYHFFWKPSAHNGKVLFHRPDVCMPGGGWIQNGPAEIITGKLNGRPTTVHKFDFSRGNIRSSLYWFCWIDELPVHFSGRPFSNVQLAFIPEFIRIGKRAFSVELMGVMTQPHLAEKYTIHQVLAIHGKLDFEQDNP
;
A
#
# COMPACT_ATOMS: atom_id res chain seq x y z
N MET A 1 14.76 15.52 -43.75
CA MET A 1 14.43 14.08 -43.80
C MET A 1 13.99 13.64 -42.41
N LYS A 2 12.78 13.10 -42.26
CA LYS A 2 12.38 12.47 -41.00
C LYS A 2 13.25 11.25 -40.80
N PRO A 3 13.90 11.05 -39.65
CA PRO A 3 14.71 9.87 -39.40
C PRO A 3 13.82 8.64 -39.55
N ASP A 4 14.35 7.62 -40.24
CA ASP A 4 13.68 6.34 -40.34
C ASP A 4 13.47 5.75 -38.94
N ARG A 5 12.21 5.41 -38.60
CA ARG A 5 11.83 4.88 -37.26
C ARG A 5 12.69 3.67 -36.88
N ILE A 6 13.09 2.85 -37.86
CA ILE A 6 13.95 1.67 -37.68
C ILE A 6 15.35 2.08 -37.22
N GLN A 7 15.90 3.17 -37.75
CA GLN A 7 17.23 3.66 -37.36
C GLN A 7 17.21 4.24 -35.94
N VAL A 8 16.15 4.92 -35.57
CA VAL A 8 15.97 5.41 -34.17
C VAL A 8 15.91 4.24 -33.19
N ILE A 9 15.12 3.20 -33.48
CA ILE A 9 15.01 2.00 -32.64
C ILE A 9 16.37 1.29 -32.51
N LYS A 10 17.11 1.11 -33.60
CA LYS A 10 18.46 0.51 -33.57
C LYS A 10 19.44 1.35 -32.75
N ALA A 11 19.32 2.67 -32.81
CA ALA A 11 20.15 3.58 -32.05
C ALA A 11 19.87 3.52 -30.54
N VAL A 12 18.59 3.48 -30.17
CA VAL A 12 18.12 3.31 -28.78
C VAL A 12 18.59 1.97 -28.24
N ALA A 13 18.41 0.88 -28.99
CA ALA A 13 18.83 -0.46 -28.60
C ALA A 13 20.36 -0.62 -28.45
N ALA A 14 21.14 0.20 -29.12
CA ALA A 14 22.59 0.19 -28.97
C ALA A 14 23.11 0.97 -27.76
N SER A 15 22.24 1.68 -27.04
CA SER A 15 22.63 2.56 -25.94
C SER A 15 22.62 1.82 -24.58
N PRO A 16 23.75 1.72 -23.85
CA PRO A 16 23.79 1.15 -22.50
C PRO A 16 22.82 1.84 -21.52
N LEU A 17 22.62 3.15 -21.67
CA LEU A 17 21.70 3.90 -20.82
C LEU A 17 20.24 3.47 -21.01
N CYS A 18 19.84 3.09 -22.22
CA CYS A 18 18.51 2.56 -22.48
C CYS A 18 18.31 1.22 -21.79
N TRP A 19 19.32 0.34 -21.77
CA TRP A 19 19.25 -0.92 -21.05
C TRP A 19 19.19 -0.76 -19.54
N ILE A 20 19.95 0.20 -18.98
CA ILE A 20 19.90 0.55 -17.56
C ILE A 20 18.51 1.10 -17.22
N THR A 21 17.96 1.98 -18.07
CA THR A 21 16.61 2.52 -17.87
C THR A 21 15.56 1.42 -17.94
N ALA A 22 15.62 0.56 -18.97
CA ALA A 22 14.71 -0.57 -19.10
C ALA A 22 14.84 -1.53 -17.91
N GLY A 23 16.06 -1.84 -17.49
CA GLY A 23 16.34 -2.67 -16.31
C GLY A 23 15.74 -2.10 -15.03
N PHE A 24 15.85 -0.79 -14.81
CA PHE A 24 15.25 -0.12 -13.67
C PHE A 24 13.71 -0.22 -13.68
N PHE A 25 13.08 0.04 -14.83
CA PHE A 25 11.63 -0.08 -14.98
C PHE A 25 11.15 -1.52 -14.77
N LEU A 26 11.82 -2.51 -15.35
CA LEU A 26 11.50 -3.93 -15.18
C LEU A 26 11.68 -4.39 -13.74
N TRP A 27 12.78 -3.99 -13.11
CA TRP A 27 13.07 -4.33 -11.73
C TRP A 27 12.02 -3.78 -10.77
N LEU A 28 11.66 -2.49 -10.90
CA LEU A 28 10.61 -1.89 -10.08
C LEU A 28 9.24 -2.55 -10.33
N SER A 29 8.90 -2.81 -11.61
CA SER A 29 7.66 -3.50 -11.95
C SER A 29 7.60 -4.90 -11.34
N TRP A 30 8.71 -5.62 -11.35
CA TRP A 30 8.79 -6.95 -10.74
C TRP A 30 8.61 -6.89 -9.21
N ILE A 31 9.20 -5.91 -8.53
CA ILE A 31 9.03 -5.72 -7.09
C ILE A 31 7.58 -5.38 -6.73
N CYS A 32 6.91 -4.54 -7.53
CA CYS A 32 5.55 -4.09 -7.26
C CYS A 32 4.47 -5.02 -7.84
N ALA A 33 4.82 -6.03 -8.64
CA ALA A 33 3.88 -6.87 -9.38
C ALA A 33 2.86 -7.58 -8.48
N ASP A 34 3.28 -8.05 -7.30
CA ASP A 34 2.37 -8.70 -6.35
C ASP A 34 1.29 -7.73 -5.85
N ASP A 35 1.67 -6.51 -5.47
CA ASP A 35 0.70 -5.49 -5.06
C ASP A 35 -0.22 -5.08 -6.22
N TRP A 36 0.31 -4.97 -7.45
CA TRP A 36 -0.50 -4.57 -8.62
C TRP A 36 -1.49 -5.65 -9.05
N ASN A 37 -1.17 -6.93 -8.85
CA ASN A 37 -2.04 -8.05 -9.21
C ASN A 37 -3.06 -8.37 -8.11
N ASN A 38 -2.68 -8.24 -6.85
CA ASN A 38 -3.45 -8.76 -5.73
C ASN A 38 -4.12 -7.67 -4.87
N ASN A 39 -3.73 -6.39 -5.02
CA ASN A 39 -4.35 -5.28 -4.31
C ASN A 39 -5.15 -4.38 -5.28
N PRO A 40 -6.49 -4.38 -5.20
CA PRO A 40 -7.33 -3.57 -6.08
C PRO A 40 -7.02 -2.07 -6.06
N ASN A 41 -6.42 -1.56 -4.96
CA ASN A 41 -6.03 -0.15 -4.84
C ASN A 41 -4.79 0.21 -5.66
N TYR A 42 -4.05 -0.77 -6.18
CA TYR A 42 -2.80 -0.56 -6.93
C TYR A 42 -2.78 -1.24 -8.31
N SER A 43 -3.88 -1.83 -8.75
CA SER A 43 -3.99 -2.51 -10.06
C SER A 43 -3.62 -1.63 -11.26
N TYR A 44 -3.69 -0.32 -11.10
CA TYR A 44 -3.28 0.67 -12.11
C TYR A 44 -1.75 0.75 -12.32
N GLY A 45 -0.94 0.13 -11.49
CA GLY A 45 0.53 0.22 -11.56
C GLY A 45 1.10 -0.16 -12.92
N TRP A 46 0.52 -1.17 -13.57
CA TRP A 46 0.88 -1.56 -14.94
C TRP A 46 0.65 -0.44 -15.94
N ILE A 47 -0.48 0.27 -15.84
CA ILE A 47 -0.84 1.38 -16.74
C ILE A 47 0.13 2.55 -16.54
N ILE A 48 0.49 2.87 -15.28
CA ILE A 48 1.44 3.93 -14.98
C ILE A 48 2.82 3.63 -15.58
N THR A 49 3.26 2.39 -15.52
CA THR A 49 4.53 1.97 -16.13
C THR A 49 4.52 2.21 -17.64
N VAL A 50 3.43 1.83 -18.33
CA VAL A 50 3.27 2.06 -19.78
C VAL A 50 3.26 3.56 -20.12
N ILE A 51 2.49 4.36 -19.37
CA ILE A 51 2.43 5.82 -19.57
C ILE A 51 3.78 6.47 -19.28
N SER A 52 4.51 5.99 -18.27
CA SER A 52 5.86 6.47 -17.94
C SER A 52 6.84 6.21 -19.09
N ILE A 53 6.81 5.03 -19.69
CA ILE A 53 7.60 4.68 -20.90
C ILE A 53 7.19 5.57 -22.07
N PHE A 54 5.91 5.84 -22.26
CA PHE A 54 5.44 6.74 -23.31
C PHE A 54 5.99 8.17 -23.12
N PHE A 55 5.96 8.73 -21.89
CA PHE A 55 6.54 10.03 -21.62
C PHE A 55 8.05 10.03 -21.75
N LEU A 56 8.72 8.95 -21.37
CA LEU A 56 10.16 8.77 -21.59
C LEU A 56 10.48 8.86 -23.08
N TYR A 57 9.79 8.07 -23.92
CA TYR A 57 9.96 8.09 -25.36
C TYR A 57 9.72 9.49 -25.94
N ARG A 58 8.62 10.14 -25.56
CA ARG A 58 8.28 11.49 -26.00
C ARG A 58 9.37 12.50 -25.63
N ARG A 59 9.84 12.47 -24.38
CA ARG A 59 10.90 13.38 -23.90
C ARG A 59 12.24 13.16 -24.58
N LEU A 60 12.56 11.92 -24.83
CA LEU A 60 13.77 11.57 -25.55
C LEU A 60 13.78 12.10 -26.99
N ILE A 61 12.64 12.09 -27.68
CA ILE A 61 12.52 12.62 -29.05
C ILE A 61 12.53 14.15 -29.07
N GLU A 62 11.87 14.78 -28.09
CA GLU A 62 11.67 16.24 -28.07
C GLU A 62 12.89 17.01 -27.53
N THR A 63 13.80 16.35 -26.80
CA THR A 63 14.93 17.04 -26.17
C THR A 63 16.17 17.01 -27.06
N PRO A 64 16.71 18.16 -27.49
CA PRO A 64 17.98 18.23 -28.18
C PRO A 64 19.11 17.99 -27.18
N PHE A 65 19.79 16.86 -27.30
CA PHE A 65 20.95 16.53 -26.49
C PHE A 65 22.23 17.08 -27.14
N GLU A 66 23.11 17.65 -26.32
CA GLU A 66 24.46 18.00 -26.71
C GLU A 66 25.37 16.75 -26.69
N LYS A 67 26.55 16.83 -27.29
CA LYS A 67 27.54 15.74 -27.23
C LYS A 67 27.77 15.35 -25.76
N PRO A 68 27.71 14.03 -25.43
CA PRO A 68 27.89 13.62 -24.05
C PRO A 68 29.29 13.97 -23.55
N ASN A 69 29.37 14.43 -22.33
CA ASN A 69 30.64 14.67 -21.67
C ASN A 69 31.34 13.35 -21.35
N VAL A 70 32.67 13.32 -21.45
CA VAL A 70 33.46 12.20 -20.94
C VAL A 70 33.22 12.14 -19.43
N ILE A 71 32.70 11.00 -18.94
CA ILE A 71 32.45 10.81 -17.52
C ILE A 71 33.77 10.83 -16.77
N LYS A 72 34.00 11.88 -15.98
CA LYS A 72 35.17 11.96 -15.10
C LYS A 72 34.86 11.20 -13.81
N TYR A 73 35.68 10.23 -13.46
CA TYR A 73 35.52 9.41 -12.24
C TYR A 73 35.58 10.19 -10.92
N ALA A 74 36.16 11.37 -10.94
CA ALA A 74 36.44 12.17 -9.76
C ALA A 74 35.39 13.22 -9.39
N THR A 75 34.20 13.19 -10.02
CA THR A 75 33.13 14.15 -9.66
C THR A 75 32.44 13.74 -8.36
N PRO A 76 31.87 14.68 -7.57
CA PRO A 76 31.10 14.34 -6.39
C PRO A 76 29.96 13.36 -6.68
N VAL A 77 29.28 13.52 -7.83
CA VAL A 77 28.20 12.64 -8.27
C VAL A 77 28.69 11.22 -8.51
N SER A 78 29.81 11.03 -9.23
CA SER A 78 30.37 9.70 -9.50
C SER A 78 30.82 9.00 -8.21
N ARG A 79 31.34 9.74 -7.24
CA ARG A 79 31.68 9.17 -5.92
C ARG A 79 30.44 8.74 -5.15
N ALA A 80 29.39 9.57 -5.14
CA ALA A 80 28.14 9.26 -4.47
C ALA A 80 27.47 8.02 -5.05
N LEU A 81 27.55 7.81 -6.37
CA LEU A 81 26.98 6.62 -7.01
C LEU A 81 27.61 5.29 -6.55
N TRP A 82 28.85 5.31 -6.02
CA TRP A 82 29.47 4.10 -5.44
C TRP A 82 28.84 3.66 -4.12
N LEU A 83 27.99 4.47 -3.48
CA LEU A 83 27.18 4.04 -2.34
C LEU A 83 25.99 3.16 -2.75
N ALA A 84 25.60 3.20 -4.04
CA ALA A 84 24.41 2.49 -4.52
C ALA A 84 24.50 0.95 -4.38
N PRO A 85 25.58 0.26 -4.73
CA PRO A 85 25.68 -1.18 -4.51
C PRO A 85 25.49 -1.57 -3.04
N VAL A 86 26.04 -0.81 -2.11
CA VAL A 86 25.87 -1.06 -0.67
C VAL A 86 24.40 -0.84 -0.26
N ALA A 87 23.78 0.23 -0.74
CA ALA A 87 22.37 0.51 -0.48
C ALA A 87 21.48 -0.59 -1.07
N ILE A 88 21.74 -1.03 -2.32
CA ILE A 88 20.99 -2.12 -2.97
C ILE A 88 21.12 -3.42 -2.15
N LEU A 89 22.33 -3.78 -1.71
CA LEU A 89 22.57 -4.96 -0.90
C LEU A 89 21.73 -4.95 0.38
N ILE A 90 21.80 -3.85 1.14
CA ILE A 90 21.06 -3.71 2.40
C ILE A 90 19.54 -3.74 2.16
N LEU A 91 19.07 -2.99 1.16
CA LEU A 91 17.64 -2.90 0.85
C LEU A 91 17.07 -4.23 0.36
N GLU A 92 17.82 -5.00 -0.45
CA GLU A 92 17.41 -6.31 -0.90
C GLU A 92 17.44 -7.35 0.23
N LEU A 93 18.42 -7.30 1.12
CA LEU A 93 18.42 -8.15 2.34
C LEU A 93 17.15 -7.93 3.17
N VAL A 94 16.77 -6.68 3.37
CA VAL A 94 15.55 -6.36 4.12
C VAL A 94 14.28 -6.72 3.33
N ARG A 95 14.24 -6.44 2.02
CA ARG A 95 13.08 -6.73 1.17
C ARG A 95 12.75 -8.23 1.10
N MET A 96 13.77 -9.07 1.12
CA MET A 96 13.60 -10.52 1.07
C MET A 96 13.12 -11.14 2.38
N THR A 97 13.10 -10.39 3.48
CA THR A 97 12.41 -10.84 4.70
C THR A 97 10.90 -10.95 4.42
N PRO A 98 10.17 -11.84 5.10
CA PRO A 98 8.73 -11.98 4.92
C PRO A 98 7.91 -10.81 5.48
N ILE A 99 8.58 -9.70 5.80
CA ILE A 99 7.98 -8.49 6.33
C ILE A 99 7.71 -7.52 5.19
N HIS A 100 6.44 -7.38 4.81
CA HIS A 100 6.01 -6.42 3.80
C HIS A 100 6.04 -4.99 4.34
N TRP A 101 7.23 -4.40 4.36
CA TRP A 101 7.39 -3.00 4.77
C TRP A 101 7.54 -2.09 3.55
N ARG A 102 6.43 -1.53 3.08
CA ARG A 102 6.36 -0.69 1.86
C ARG A 102 7.40 0.45 1.77
N PRO A 103 7.86 1.10 2.88
CA PRO A 103 8.95 2.08 2.80
C PRO A 103 10.25 1.52 2.18
N ILE A 104 10.50 0.21 2.24
CA ILE A 104 11.64 -0.40 1.55
C ILE A 104 11.50 -0.27 0.03
N THR A 105 10.32 -0.50 -0.52
CA THR A 105 10.06 -0.33 -1.96
C THR A 105 10.32 1.11 -2.40
N TRP A 106 9.93 2.09 -1.59
CA TRP A 106 10.25 3.50 -1.83
C TRP A 106 11.75 3.77 -1.76
N SER A 107 12.45 3.20 -0.79
CA SER A 107 13.91 3.34 -0.65
C SER A 107 14.65 2.72 -1.84
N ILE A 108 14.20 1.57 -2.33
CA ILE A 108 14.70 0.93 -3.55
C ILE A 108 14.47 1.84 -4.77
N PHE A 109 13.26 2.39 -4.90
CA PHE A 109 12.95 3.33 -5.97
C PHE A 109 13.86 4.55 -5.95
N PHE A 110 14.02 5.22 -4.80
CA PHE A 110 14.91 6.39 -4.70
C PHE A 110 16.36 6.07 -4.98
N THR A 111 16.83 4.90 -4.56
CA THR A 111 18.19 4.43 -4.86
C THR A 111 18.36 4.18 -6.35
N GLY A 112 17.46 3.41 -6.98
CA GLY A 112 17.51 3.13 -8.41
C GLY A 112 17.32 4.36 -9.29
N ALA A 113 16.36 5.22 -8.94
CA ALA A 113 16.14 6.51 -9.60
C ALA A 113 17.35 7.44 -9.46
N GLY A 114 17.97 7.49 -8.28
CA GLY A 114 19.20 8.25 -8.02
C GLY A 114 20.36 7.77 -8.88
N VAL A 115 20.54 6.46 -9.00
CA VAL A 115 21.57 5.86 -9.89
C VAL A 115 21.27 6.23 -11.34
N LEU A 116 20.06 5.99 -11.81
CA LEU A 116 19.66 6.28 -13.19
C LEU A 116 19.83 7.76 -13.54
N LEU A 117 19.25 8.65 -12.73
CA LEU A 117 19.30 10.10 -12.97
C LEU A 117 20.72 10.65 -12.80
N GLY A 118 21.51 10.10 -11.87
CA GLY A 118 22.91 10.44 -11.69
C GLY A 118 23.76 10.05 -12.91
N MET A 119 23.56 8.86 -13.45
CA MET A 119 24.24 8.41 -14.67
C MET A 119 23.82 9.23 -15.89
N VAL A 120 22.52 9.55 -16.01
CA VAL A 120 22.00 10.45 -17.05
C VAL A 120 22.63 11.83 -16.94
N TYR A 121 22.73 12.37 -15.73
CA TYR A 121 23.38 13.67 -15.51
C TYR A 121 24.86 13.66 -15.91
N LEU A 122 25.59 12.61 -15.56
CA LEU A 122 26.99 12.49 -15.94
C LEU A 122 27.18 12.34 -17.46
N ALA A 123 26.28 11.61 -18.14
CA ALA A 123 26.33 11.37 -19.57
C ALA A 123 25.80 12.54 -20.42
N LEU A 124 24.63 13.08 -20.07
CA LEU A 124 23.85 14.01 -20.88
C LEU A 124 23.67 15.39 -20.24
N GLY A 125 24.26 15.61 -19.07
CA GLY A 125 24.19 16.86 -18.32
C GLY A 125 22.79 17.23 -17.84
N LYS A 126 22.57 18.50 -17.52
CA LYS A 126 21.30 19.03 -16.99
C LYS A 126 20.12 18.84 -17.94
N LYS A 127 20.34 18.81 -19.27
CA LYS A 127 19.27 18.61 -20.25
C LYS A 127 18.75 17.18 -20.19
N GLY A 128 19.64 16.18 -20.11
CA GLY A 128 19.28 14.78 -19.92
C GLY A 128 18.51 14.56 -18.62
N LEU A 129 19.00 15.12 -17.51
CA LEU A 129 18.31 15.05 -16.21
C LEU A 129 16.88 15.58 -16.29
N LYS A 130 16.67 16.79 -16.89
CA LYS A 130 15.33 17.38 -17.06
C LYS A 130 14.41 16.53 -17.94
N ALA A 131 14.96 15.86 -18.95
CA ALA A 131 14.19 15.00 -19.85
C ALA A 131 13.68 13.74 -19.13
N LEU A 132 14.53 13.07 -18.33
CA LEU A 132 14.19 11.82 -17.68
C LEU A 132 13.52 12.00 -16.31
N PHE A 133 13.64 13.17 -15.69
CA PHE A 133 13.09 13.40 -14.35
C PHE A 133 11.59 13.12 -14.28
N PHE A 134 10.79 13.66 -15.21
CA PHE A 134 9.34 13.49 -15.16
C PHE A 134 8.91 12.03 -15.37
N PRO A 135 9.37 11.29 -16.39
CA PRO A 135 9.03 9.87 -16.53
C PRO A 135 9.39 9.03 -15.31
N VAL A 136 10.57 9.26 -14.72
CA VAL A 136 10.99 8.55 -13.50
C VAL A 136 10.13 8.96 -12.30
N PHE A 137 9.86 10.25 -12.12
CA PHE A 137 8.94 10.74 -11.09
C PHE A 137 7.53 10.14 -11.27
N PHE A 138 7.00 10.14 -12.50
CA PHE A 138 5.66 9.62 -12.77
C PHE A 138 5.55 8.14 -12.44
N LEU A 139 6.61 7.36 -12.67
CA LEU A 139 6.69 5.96 -12.29
C LEU A 139 6.53 5.75 -10.76
N SER A 140 6.93 6.73 -9.93
CA SER A 140 6.74 6.62 -8.48
C SER A 140 5.28 6.54 -8.05
N LEU A 141 4.35 7.02 -8.86
CA LEU A 141 2.91 6.94 -8.60
C LEU A 141 2.38 5.49 -8.66
N ALA A 142 3.13 4.57 -9.28
CA ALA A 142 2.82 3.15 -9.33
C ALA A 142 3.20 2.41 -8.03
N ILE A 143 4.04 3.02 -7.18
CA ILE A 143 4.53 2.38 -5.96
C ILE A 143 3.45 2.45 -4.88
N PRO A 144 3.12 1.32 -4.23
CA PRO A 144 2.19 1.31 -3.11
C PRO A 144 2.64 2.27 -2.01
N TRP A 145 1.70 3.05 -1.51
CA TRP A 145 2.00 4.02 -0.46
C TRP A 145 2.38 3.33 0.84
N PRO A 146 3.26 3.92 1.66
CA PRO A 146 3.52 3.42 2.99
C PRO A 146 2.22 3.28 3.78
N SER A 147 2.02 2.13 4.43
CA SER A 147 0.73 1.77 5.04
C SER A 147 0.22 2.81 6.04
N PHE A 148 1.14 3.47 6.79
CA PHE A 148 0.75 4.51 7.74
C PHE A 148 0.17 5.76 7.06
N ILE A 149 0.64 6.12 5.85
CA ILE A 149 0.10 7.23 5.05
C ILE A 149 -1.24 6.81 4.46
N GLU A 150 -1.30 5.62 3.86
CA GLU A 150 -2.51 5.08 3.24
C GLU A 150 -3.66 5.00 4.22
N ILE A 151 -3.45 4.35 5.38
CA ILE A 151 -4.48 4.19 6.42
C ILE A 151 -4.93 5.55 6.97
N THR A 152 -3.99 6.48 7.18
CA THR A 152 -4.35 7.83 7.66
C THR A 152 -5.21 8.57 6.64
N ILE A 153 -4.82 8.54 5.36
CA ILE A 153 -5.58 9.20 4.30
C ILE A 153 -6.96 8.55 4.15
N ILE A 154 -7.04 7.22 4.08
CA ILE A 154 -8.32 6.50 4.00
C ILE A 154 -9.23 6.92 5.16
N ARG A 155 -8.69 6.92 6.38
CA ARG A 155 -9.46 7.26 7.57
C ARG A 155 -10.02 8.68 7.51
N GLU A 156 -9.15 9.68 7.33
CA GLU A 156 -9.56 11.09 7.36
C GLU A 156 -10.50 11.44 6.20
N PHE A 157 -10.21 10.92 4.99
CA PHE A 157 -11.08 11.12 3.83
C PHE A 157 -12.44 10.43 4.00
N SER A 158 -12.48 9.22 4.57
CA SER A 158 -13.73 8.51 4.82
C SER A 158 -14.61 9.25 5.83
N PHE A 159 -14.04 9.77 6.93
CA PHE A 159 -14.78 10.57 7.90
C PHE A 159 -15.34 11.85 7.28
N LEU A 160 -14.49 12.60 6.56
CA LEU A 160 -14.92 13.83 5.90
C LEU A 160 -16.00 13.57 4.85
N LEU A 161 -15.84 12.51 4.07
CA LEU A 161 -16.78 12.12 3.03
C LEU A 161 -18.13 11.69 3.61
N ALA A 162 -18.14 10.87 4.66
CA ALA A 162 -19.35 10.45 5.34
C ALA A 162 -20.09 11.65 5.95
N ALA A 163 -19.38 12.56 6.61
CA ALA A 163 -19.96 13.76 7.20
C ALA A 163 -20.62 14.65 6.13
N ILE A 164 -19.91 14.98 5.03
CA ILE A 164 -20.46 15.82 3.95
C ILE A 164 -21.65 15.13 3.27
N ALA A 165 -21.51 13.81 2.97
CA ALA A 165 -22.59 13.08 2.31
C ALA A 165 -23.84 12.97 3.21
N GLY A 166 -23.68 12.75 4.51
CA GLY A 166 -24.78 12.72 5.47
C GLY A 166 -25.56 14.04 5.51
N GLU A 167 -24.87 15.17 5.62
CA GLU A 167 -25.50 16.50 5.61
C GLU A 167 -26.25 16.76 4.30
N VAL A 168 -25.66 16.41 3.15
CA VAL A 168 -26.32 16.60 1.85
C VAL A 168 -27.54 15.69 1.72
N LEU A 169 -27.50 14.45 2.23
CA LEU A 169 -28.64 13.54 2.21
C LEU A 169 -29.82 14.09 3.06
N LEU A 170 -29.52 14.65 4.24
CA LEU A 170 -30.53 15.31 5.08
C LEU A 170 -31.16 16.51 4.35
N LEU A 171 -30.35 17.35 3.68
CA LEU A 171 -30.85 18.46 2.87
C LEU A 171 -31.73 18.00 1.70
N LEU A 172 -31.47 16.81 1.15
CA LEU A 172 -32.29 16.18 0.11
C LEU A 172 -33.55 15.49 0.67
N GLY A 173 -33.81 15.58 1.98
CA GLY A 173 -34.97 14.97 2.63
C GLY A 173 -34.84 13.45 2.87
N THR A 174 -33.63 12.90 2.79
CA THR A 174 -33.35 11.49 3.05
C THR A 174 -32.79 11.36 4.45
N TYR A 175 -33.39 10.50 5.29
CA TYR A 175 -32.85 10.22 6.62
C TYR A 175 -31.43 9.63 6.50
N ALA A 176 -30.49 10.23 7.20
CA ALA A 176 -29.12 9.79 7.25
C ALA A 176 -28.52 10.12 8.63
N GLU A 177 -28.03 9.11 9.33
CA GLU A 177 -27.29 9.25 10.58
C GLU A 177 -25.85 8.78 10.36
N VAL A 178 -24.88 9.66 10.63
CA VAL A 178 -23.46 9.36 10.41
C VAL A 178 -22.84 8.84 11.70
N GLN A 179 -22.40 7.60 11.71
CA GLN A 179 -21.68 6.96 12.79
C GLN A 179 -20.24 6.60 12.31
N GLY A 180 -19.29 7.50 12.57
CA GLY A 180 -17.93 7.32 12.12
C GLY A 180 -17.80 7.35 10.59
N LYS A 181 -17.55 6.21 9.97
CA LYS A 181 -17.46 6.05 8.51
C LYS A 181 -18.72 5.44 7.89
N VAL A 182 -19.72 5.12 8.69
CA VAL A 182 -20.95 4.48 8.24
C VAL A 182 -22.07 5.50 8.22
N ILE A 183 -22.82 5.52 7.12
CA ILE A 183 -24.04 6.33 6.97
C ILE A 183 -25.22 5.36 7.12
N GLU A 184 -25.91 5.45 8.25
CA GLU A 184 -27.13 4.70 8.52
C GLU A 184 -28.31 5.38 7.83
N LEU A 185 -29.09 4.60 7.08
CA LEU A 185 -30.22 5.04 6.29
C LEU A 185 -31.49 4.30 6.72
N SER A 186 -32.66 4.73 6.30
CA SER A 186 -33.94 4.09 6.66
C SER A 186 -34.06 2.61 6.26
N ASN A 187 -33.40 2.20 5.16
CA ASN A 187 -33.50 0.84 4.60
C ASN A 187 -32.13 0.11 4.53
N GLY A 188 -31.14 0.54 5.29
CA GLY A 188 -29.82 -0.08 5.30
C GLY A 188 -28.74 0.91 5.68
N SER A 189 -27.48 0.51 5.53
CA SER A 189 -26.33 1.34 5.81
C SER A 189 -25.32 1.33 4.65
N VAL A 190 -24.57 2.42 4.52
CA VAL A 190 -23.47 2.55 3.55
C VAL A 190 -22.18 2.79 4.30
N GLY A 191 -21.28 1.81 4.28
CA GLY A 191 -19.92 1.97 4.79
C GLY A 191 -19.05 2.72 3.79
N VAL A 192 -18.45 3.81 4.24
CA VAL A 192 -17.41 4.53 3.50
C VAL A 192 -16.08 3.88 3.82
N ASP A 193 -15.92 2.62 3.40
CA ASP A 193 -14.72 1.81 3.57
C ASP A 193 -13.66 2.05 2.49
N GLU A 194 -12.63 1.21 2.39
CA GLU A 194 -11.55 1.35 1.41
C GLU A 194 -12.04 1.50 -0.04
N ALA A 195 -13.12 0.81 -0.42
CA ALA A 195 -13.66 0.86 -1.77
C ALA A 195 -14.34 2.20 -2.08
N CYS A 196 -14.95 2.84 -1.07
CA CYS A 196 -15.66 4.11 -1.18
C CYS A 196 -14.90 5.31 -0.57
N SER A 197 -13.79 5.09 0.14
CA SER A 197 -13.00 6.11 0.86
C SER A 197 -12.48 7.26 0.00
N GLY A 198 -12.54 7.11 -1.31
CA GLY A 198 -11.98 8.09 -2.24
C GLY A 198 -10.48 7.94 -2.50
N LEU A 199 -9.80 6.96 -1.89
CA LEU A 199 -8.37 6.72 -2.15
C LEU A 199 -8.12 6.47 -3.64
N ARG A 200 -8.91 5.59 -4.28
CA ARG A 200 -8.79 5.31 -5.72
C ARG A 200 -9.06 6.56 -6.57
N SER A 201 -10.07 7.36 -6.20
CA SER A 201 -10.37 8.62 -6.90
C SER A 201 -9.26 9.64 -6.72
N LEU A 202 -8.67 9.75 -5.52
CA LEU A 202 -7.52 10.60 -5.24
C LEU A 202 -6.29 10.18 -6.05
N GLN A 203 -5.96 8.89 -6.06
CA GLN A 203 -4.84 8.35 -6.82
C GLN A 203 -5.05 8.56 -8.31
N ALA A 204 -6.25 8.28 -8.85
CA ALA A 204 -6.60 8.53 -10.24
C ALA A 204 -6.50 10.01 -10.60
N ALA A 205 -7.00 10.91 -9.75
CA ALA A 205 -6.91 12.35 -9.96
C ALA A 205 -5.45 12.85 -10.02
N LEU A 206 -4.60 12.33 -9.12
CA LEU A 206 -3.16 12.61 -9.14
C LEU A 206 -2.52 12.14 -10.45
N MET A 207 -2.77 10.89 -10.85
CA MET A 207 -2.18 10.30 -12.05
C MET A 207 -2.64 11.03 -13.32
N VAL A 208 -3.95 11.25 -13.47
CA VAL A 208 -4.52 11.96 -14.63
C VAL A 208 -4.05 13.41 -14.64
N GLY A 209 -4.03 14.07 -13.48
CA GLY A 209 -3.54 15.44 -13.34
C GLY A 209 -2.08 15.60 -13.76
N PHE A 210 -1.19 14.74 -13.27
CA PHE A 210 0.22 14.76 -13.68
C PHE A 210 0.40 14.38 -15.15
N ALA A 211 -0.28 13.34 -15.64
CA ALA A 211 -0.18 12.90 -17.02
C ALA A 211 -0.65 13.97 -18.00
N LEU A 212 -1.80 14.56 -17.76
CA LEU A 212 -2.35 15.61 -18.62
C LEU A 212 -1.57 16.93 -18.47
N GLY A 213 -1.11 17.28 -17.28
CA GLY A 213 -0.22 18.43 -17.07
C GLY A 213 1.09 18.33 -17.87
N GLU A 214 1.64 17.11 -18.01
CA GLU A 214 2.78 16.83 -18.89
C GLU A 214 2.36 16.81 -20.36
N TRP A 215 1.23 16.19 -20.69
CA TRP A 215 0.70 16.14 -22.04
C TRP A 215 0.51 17.53 -22.64
N PHE A 216 -0.13 18.43 -21.89
CA PHE A 216 -0.34 19.84 -22.26
C PHE A 216 0.91 20.71 -22.08
N ARG A 217 2.01 20.17 -21.58
CA ARG A 217 3.29 20.87 -21.38
C ARG A 217 3.19 22.08 -20.46
N PHE A 218 2.35 22.01 -19.45
CA PHE A 218 2.22 23.10 -18.50
C PHE A 218 3.55 23.39 -17.80
N PRO A 219 3.93 24.67 -17.65
CA PRO A 219 5.06 25.04 -16.81
C PRO A 219 4.82 24.60 -15.36
N LEU A 220 5.89 24.38 -14.58
CA LEU A 220 5.82 23.72 -13.27
C LEU A 220 4.74 24.30 -12.35
N ARG A 221 4.65 25.64 -12.24
CA ARG A 221 3.63 26.31 -11.41
C ARG A 221 2.19 25.94 -11.81
N TRP A 222 1.92 25.93 -13.12
CA TRP A 222 0.61 25.58 -13.65
C TRP A 222 0.33 24.09 -13.57
N ARG A 223 1.36 23.28 -13.66
CA ARG A 223 1.23 21.83 -13.46
C ARG A 223 0.85 21.47 -12.03
N VAL A 224 1.52 22.09 -11.04
CA VAL A 224 1.17 21.92 -9.62
C VAL A 224 -0.27 22.38 -9.36
N PHE A 225 -0.63 23.58 -9.83
CA PHE A 225 -1.99 24.10 -9.72
C PHE A 225 -3.03 23.15 -10.35
N PHE A 226 -2.74 22.64 -11.55
CA PHE A 226 -3.61 21.71 -12.25
C PHE A 226 -3.79 20.39 -11.51
N VAL A 227 -2.74 19.85 -10.92
CA VAL A 227 -2.82 18.64 -10.08
C VAL A 227 -3.68 18.89 -8.83
N VAL A 228 -3.50 20.03 -8.15
CA VAL A 228 -4.33 20.37 -6.98
C VAL A 228 -5.81 20.45 -7.37
N ILE A 229 -6.14 21.13 -8.48
CA ILE A 229 -7.53 21.18 -8.98
C ILE A 229 -8.02 19.77 -9.35
N SER A 230 -7.20 18.94 -9.98
CA SER A 230 -7.57 17.55 -10.29
C SER A 230 -7.95 16.75 -9.04
N VAL A 231 -7.20 16.93 -7.95
CA VAL A 231 -7.51 16.30 -6.65
C VAL A 231 -8.83 16.80 -6.07
N LEU A 232 -9.09 18.11 -6.12
CA LEU A 232 -10.35 18.69 -5.66
C LEU A 232 -11.55 18.18 -6.48
N VAL A 233 -11.41 18.08 -7.81
CA VAL A 233 -12.41 17.49 -8.70
C VAL A 233 -12.65 16.01 -8.35
N GLY A 234 -11.57 15.25 -8.11
CA GLY A 234 -11.65 13.85 -7.69
C GLY A 234 -12.42 13.67 -6.38
N PHE A 235 -12.17 14.52 -5.41
CA PHE A 235 -12.88 14.53 -4.14
C PHE A 235 -14.38 14.88 -4.32
N ALA A 236 -14.69 15.93 -5.11
CA ALA A 236 -16.07 16.32 -5.39
C ALA A 236 -16.86 15.21 -6.10
N ILE A 237 -16.27 14.56 -7.09
CA ILE A 237 -16.90 13.43 -7.80
C ILE A 237 -17.12 12.25 -6.83
N ASN A 238 -16.20 12.01 -5.89
CA ASN A 238 -16.40 10.95 -4.91
C ASN A 238 -17.54 11.27 -3.92
N ILE A 239 -17.74 12.54 -3.53
CA ILE A 239 -18.91 12.96 -2.76
C ILE A 239 -20.20 12.62 -3.53
N VAL A 240 -20.28 12.99 -4.81
CA VAL A 240 -21.44 12.68 -5.67
C VAL A 240 -21.68 11.18 -5.75
N ARG A 241 -20.62 10.38 -5.93
CA ARG A 241 -20.69 8.91 -5.93
C ARG A 241 -21.29 8.37 -4.63
N THR A 242 -20.79 8.83 -3.47
CA THR A 242 -21.27 8.38 -2.16
C THR A 242 -22.73 8.73 -1.94
N ILE A 243 -23.15 9.97 -2.26
CA ILE A 243 -24.55 10.40 -2.18
C ILE A 243 -25.44 9.54 -3.09
N THR A 244 -25.00 9.29 -4.34
CA THR A 244 -25.75 8.47 -5.29
C THR A 244 -25.96 7.06 -4.76
N LEU A 245 -24.92 6.41 -4.26
CA LEU A 245 -25.02 5.07 -3.67
C LEU A 245 -25.92 5.06 -2.44
N SER A 246 -25.81 6.06 -1.56
CA SER A 246 -26.67 6.19 -0.38
C SER A 246 -28.14 6.37 -0.75
N LEU A 247 -28.46 7.17 -1.76
CA LEU A 247 -29.83 7.32 -2.26
C LEU A 247 -30.40 6.01 -2.86
N LEU A 248 -29.57 5.23 -3.52
CA LEU A 248 -29.95 3.91 -4.05
C LEU A 248 -30.24 2.93 -2.91
N VAL A 249 -29.41 2.92 -1.87
CA VAL A 249 -29.63 2.09 -0.68
C VAL A 249 -30.86 2.52 0.11
N ALA A 250 -31.08 3.82 0.28
CA ALA A 250 -32.27 4.33 0.96
C ALA A 250 -33.58 3.88 0.29
N LYS A 251 -33.58 3.68 -1.06
CA LYS A 251 -34.73 3.22 -1.84
C LYS A 251 -34.82 1.70 -1.96
N GLY A 252 -33.70 1.04 -2.20
CA GLY A 252 -33.65 -0.38 -2.60
C GLY A 252 -33.02 -1.32 -1.54
N GLY A 253 -32.63 -0.80 -0.37
CA GLY A 253 -31.94 -1.58 0.66
C GLY A 253 -30.48 -1.90 0.34
N SER A 254 -29.84 -2.71 1.17
CA SER A 254 -28.42 -3.08 1.01
C SER A 254 -28.09 -3.80 -0.31
N ALA A 255 -29.02 -4.59 -0.85
CA ALA A 255 -28.85 -5.26 -2.14
C ALA A 255 -28.63 -4.27 -3.30
N ALA A 256 -29.18 -3.04 -3.23
CA ALA A 256 -28.94 -2.02 -4.21
C ALA A 256 -27.50 -1.51 -4.21
N PHE A 257 -26.80 -1.57 -3.06
CA PHE A 257 -25.39 -1.22 -2.99
C PHE A 257 -24.55 -2.17 -3.87
N ASP A 258 -24.68 -3.47 -3.67
CA ASP A 258 -23.91 -4.48 -4.41
C ASP A 258 -24.19 -4.41 -5.91
N GLN A 259 -25.45 -4.18 -6.28
CA GLN A 259 -25.86 -4.08 -7.69
C GLN A 259 -25.25 -2.86 -8.41
N TRP A 260 -25.17 -1.70 -7.73
CA TRP A 260 -24.82 -0.43 -8.38
C TRP A 260 -23.41 0.07 -8.10
N HIS A 261 -22.73 -0.48 -7.08
CA HIS A 261 -21.44 -0.02 -6.62
C HIS A 261 -20.39 0.09 -7.74
N ASP A 262 -20.24 -0.96 -8.55
CA ASP A 262 -19.23 -0.99 -9.62
C ASP A 262 -19.61 -0.09 -10.80
N THR A 263 -20.90 -0.05 -11.16
CA THR A 263 -21.40 0.79 -12.25
C THR A 263 -21.22 2.28 -11.94
N VAL A 264 -21.64 2.71 -10.74
CA VAL A 264 -21.47 4.10 -10.29
C VAL A 264 -19.99 4.44 -10.13
N GLY A 265 -19.18 3.47 -9.68
CA GLY A 265 -17.73 3.60 -9.62
C GLY A 265 -17.10 3.86 -10.99
N LEU A 266 -17.45 3.06 -11.99
CA LEU A 266 -16.94 3.21 -13.36
C LEU A 266 -17.34 4.56 -13.97
N ILE A 267 -18.63 4.94 -13.86
CA ILE A 267 -19.14 6.23 -14.36
C ILE A 267 -18.38 7.39 -13.69
N SER A 268 -18.14 7.32 -12.38
CA SER A 268 -17.39 8.33 -11.63
C SER A 268 -15.95 8.48 -12.14
N MET A 269 -15.27 7.37 -12.43
CA MET A 269 -13.90 7.38 -12.95
C MET A 269 -13.80 7.94 -14.36
N ILE A 270 -14.75 7.61 -15.23
CA ILE A 270 -14.84 8.19 -16.58
C ILE A 270 -15.14 9.70 -16.47
N GLY A 271 -16.12 10.09 -15.66
CA GLY A 271 -16.47 11.48 -15.40
C GLY A 271 -15.28 12.29 -14.88
N LEU A 272 -14.51 11.73 -13.92
CA LEU A 272 -13.27 12.33 -13.42
C LEU A 272 -12.28 12.61 -14.54
N THR A 273 -11.99 11.60 -15.35
CA THR A 273 -11.00 11.71 -16.43
C THR A 273 -11.42 12.73 -17.48
N LEU A 274 -12.70 12.71 -17.91
CA LEU A 274 -13.23 13.66 -18.88
C LEU A 274 -13.26 15.09 -18.35
N THR A 275 -13.63 15.29 -17.09
CA THR A 275 -13.64 16.62 -16.44
C THR A 275 -12.24 17.21 -16.38
N ILE A 276 -11.23 16.43 -15.94
CA ILE A 276 -9.85 16.91 -15.87
C ILE A 276 -9.29 17.16 -17.28
N ALA A 277 -9.59 16.30 -18.26
CA ALA A 277 -9.18 16.50 -19.65
C ALA A 277 -9.82 17.75 -20.28
N GLY A 278 -11.11 17.95 -20.04
CA GLY A 278 -11.84 19.14 -20.48
C GLY A 278 -11.28 20.42 -19.87
N LEU A 279 -11.00 20.41 -18.57
CA LEU A 279 -10.38 21.53 -17.86
C LEU A 279 -8.99 21.84 -18.41
N GLY A 280 -8.15 20.83 -18.63
CA GLY A 280 -6.82 21.00 -19.22
C GLY A 280 -6.87 21.57 -20.62
N SER A 281 -7.80 21.12 -21.44
CA SER A 281 -8.05 21.63 -22.80
C SER A 281 -8.53 23.07 -22.75
N TRP A 282 -9.43 23.41 -21.84
CA TRP A 282 -9.94 24.75 -21.63
C TRP A 282 -8.82 25.73 -21.20
N ILE A 283 -7.99 25.32 -20.23
CA ILE A 283 -6.83 26.11 -19.78
C ILE A 283 -5.88 26.38 -20.95
N THR A 284 -5.58 25.36 -21.75
CA THR A 284 -4.67 25.50 -22.91
C THR A 284 -5.22 26.47 -23.95
N LYS A 285 -6.55 26.47 -24.15
CA LYS A 285 -7.20 27.31 -25.16
C LYS A 285 -7.33 28.78 -24.73
N HIS A 286 -7.64 29.03 -23.46
CA HIS A 286 -7.99 30.37 -22.97
C HIS A 286 -6.87 31.10 -22.24
N LEU A 287 -5.90 30.38 -21.69
CA LEU A 287 -4.73 30.99 -21.07
C LEU A 287 -3.58 30.93 -22.09
N THR A 288 -3.10 32.09 -22.51
CA THR A 288 -1.89 32.24 -23.34
C THR A 288 -0.66 31.82 -22.52
N LEU A 289 -0.53 30.54 -22.26
CA LEU A 289 0.66 30.00 -21.62
C LEU A 289 1.79 29.99 -22.65
N ALA A 290 2.94 30.55 -22.27
CA ALA A 290 4.16 30.39 -23.05
C ALA A 290 4.56 28.93 -23.03
N LEU A 291 4.00 28.15 -23.94
CA LEU A 291 4.36 26.74 -24.10
C LEU A 291 5.80 26.67 -24.63
N PRO A 292 6.63 25.78 -24.09
CA PRO A 292 7.98 25.60 -24.62
C PRO A 292 7.89 25.27 -26.12
N PRO A 293 8.77 25.87 -26.96
CA PRO A 293 8.70 25.67 -28.41
C PRO A 293 8.84 24.19 -28.74
N GLN A 294 7.98 23.73 -29.65
CA GLN A 294 7.99 22.37 -30.16
C GLN A 294 9.16 22.21 -31.13
N ASN A 295 10.34 21.95 -30.61
CA ASN A 295 11.49 21.72 -31.45
C ASN A 295 11.42 20.30 -32.01
N GLN A 296 10.92 20.17 -33.27
CA GLN A 296 10.68 18.88 -33.94
C GLN A 296 11.95 18.23 -34.50
N GLN A 297 13.10 18.83 -34.35
CA GLN A 297 14.34 18.24 -34.86
C GLN A 297 15.01 17.41 -33.77
N SER A 298 14.67 16.12 -33.74
CA SER A 298 15.43 15.17 -32.93
C SER A 298 16.78 14.89 -33.62
N LEU A 299 17.86 15.32 -33.00
CA LEU A 299 19.22 15.03 -33.41
C LEU A 299 19.67 13.61 -33.04
N TRP A 300 18.71 12.69 -32.83
CA TRP A 300 18.99 11.30 -32.38
C TRP A 300 19.92 10.53 -33.30
N HIS A 301 19.93 10.85 -34.61
CA HIS A 301 20.76 10.15 -35.60
C HIS A 301 22.27 10.29 -35.36
N GLU A 302 22.68 11.40 -34.80
CA GLU A 302 24.10 11.64 -34.51
C GLU A 302 24.51 11.14 -33.12
N HIS A 303 23.55 10.93 -32.21
CA HIS A 303 23.80 10.76 -30.78
C HIS A 303 23.85 9.30 -30.30
N SER A 304 23.35 8.35 -31.07
CA SER A 304 23.39 6.92 -30.72
C SER A 304 24.81 6.34 -30.55
N ARG A 305 25.79 7.00 -31.11
CA ARG A 305 27.21 6.63 -30.98
C ARG A 305 27.87 7.25 -29.72
N TRP A 306 27.14 8.02 -28.94
CA TRP A 306 27.71 8.98 -27.99
C TRP A 306 27.54 8.65 -26.51
N ILE A 307 26.93 7.53 -26.16
CA ILE A 307 26.98 7.13 -24.75
C ILE A 307 28.30 6.39 -24.57
N PRO A 308 29.26 7.03 -23.90
CA PRO A 308 30.57 6.43 -23.75
C PRO A 308 30.39 5.10 -23.01
N LYS A 309 30.93 4.02 -23.56
CA LYS A 309 31.22 2.78 -22.84
C LYS A 309 32.22 3.17 -21.74
N SER A 310 31.73 3.75 -20.66
CA SER A 310 32.58 4.14 -19.57
C SER A 310 32.82 2.90 -18.72
N ASN A 311 34.06 2.59 -18.44
CA ASN A 311 34.46 1.54 -17.51
C ASN A 311 33.76 1.76 -16.14
N PHE A 312 33.51 3.02 -15.78
CA PHE A 312 32.72 3.39 -14.60
C PHE A 312 31.30 2.84 -14.65
N SER A 313 30.56 3.04 -15.76
CA SER A 313 29.18 2.54 -15.90
C SER A 313 29.14 1.03 -15.82
N ILE A 314 30.09 0.36 -16.45
CA ILE A 314 30.18 -1.10 -16.44
C ILE A 314 30.49 -1.60 -15.02
N ALA A 315 31.47 -1.01 -14.36
CA ALA A 315 31.88 -1.41 -13.02
C ALA A 315 30.76 -1.15 -11.98
N LEU A 316 30.09 0.00 -12.06
CA LEU A 316 28.96 0.32 -11.17
C LEU A 316 27.79 -0.64 -11.39
N THR A 317 27.46 -0.95 -12.65
CA THR A 317 26.38 -1.89 -12.99
C THR A 317 26.72 -3.30 -12.50
N ALA A 318 27.95 -3.76 -12.73
CA ALA A 318 28.41 -5.07 -12.27
C ALA A 318 28.38 -5.16 -10.73
N ALA A 319 28.87 -4.14 -10.02
CA ALA A 319 28.82 -4.09 -8.56
C ALA A 319 27.38 -4.08 -8.04
N SER A 320 26.48 -3.35 -8.69
CA SER A 320 25.05 -3.31 -8.33
C SER A 320 24.36 -4.65 -8.58
N LEU A 321 24.68 -5.35 -9.67
CA LEU A 321 24.18 -6.70 -9.95
C LEU A 321 24.68 -7.73 -8.92
N VAL A 322 25.95 -7.68 -8.56
CA VAL A 322 26.50 -8.54 -7.52
C VAL A 322 25.80 -8.27 -6.19
N ALA A 323 25.66 -7.00 -5.81
CA ALA A 323 24.95 -6.59 -4.59
C ALA A 323 23.48 -7.03 -4.59
N PHE A 324 22.83 -7.05 -5.73
CA PHE A 324 21.46 -7.56 -5.89
C PHE A 324 21.40 -9.09 -5.76
N CYS A 325 22.37 -9.83 -6.29
CA CYS A 325 22.37 -11.30 -6.28
C CYS A 325 22.76 -11.89 -4.91
N ILE A 326 23.61 -11.21 -4.12
CA ILE A 326 24.07 -11.73 -2.83
C ILE A 326 22.91 -12.11 -1.90
N PRO A 327 21.86 -11.29 -1.68
CA PRO A 327 20.72 -11.65 -0.84
C PRO A 327 20.02 -12.93 -1.30
N TYR A 328 19.86 -13.15 -2.61
CA TYR A 328 19.22 -14.36 -3.14
C TYR A 328 20.01 -15.62 -2.78
N PHE A 329 21.34 -15.58 -2.92
CA PHE A 329 22.19 -16.70 -2.51
C PHE A 329 22.17 -16.90 -1.00
N TRP A 330 22.22 -15.79 -0.22
CA TRP A 330 22.15 -15.85 1.23
C TRP A 330 20.88 -16.55 1.71
N TYR A 331 19.71 -16.09 1.26
CA TYR A 331 18.43 -16.67 1.65
C TYR A 331 18.22 -18.08 1.11
N HIS A 332 18.71 -18.38 -0.10
CA HIS A 332 18.62 -19.74 -0.65
C HIS A 332 19.46 -20.75 0.14
N TRP A 333 20.64 -20.33 0.58
CA TRP A 333 21.54 -21.23 1.32
C TRP A 333 21.16 -21.43 2.80
N ASN A 334 20.53 -20.42 3.41
CA ASN A 334 20.19 -20.44 4.82
C ASN A 334 18.70 -20.66 5.06
N GLU A 335 17.92 -21.03 4.02
CA GLU A 335 16.47 -21.22 4.15
C GLU A 335 16.16 -22.29 5.22
N ALA A 336 15.76 -21.83 6.40
CA ALA A 336 15.39 -22.70 7.50
C ALA A 336 14.06 -23.41 7.16
N SER A 337 14.04 -24.73 7.31
CA SER A 337 12.79 -25.50 7.22
C SER A 337 11.83 -25.03 8.31
N THR A 338 10.67 -24.54 7.89
CA THR A 338 9.61 -24.11 8.80
C THR A 338 8.62 -25.22 9.03
N SER A 339 8.31 -25.50 10.30
CA SER A 339 7.21 -26.40 10.67
C SER A 339 5.89 -25.86 10.14
N ALA A 340 5.10 -26.72 9.50
CA ALA A 340 3.84 -26.34 8.87
C ALA A 340 2.62 -26.48 9.78
N ASP A 341 2.79 -27.07 10.97
CA ASP A 341 1.67 -27.41 11.85
C ASP A 341 1.50 -26.39 12.96
N SER A 342 0.25 -25.92 13.13
CA SER A 342 -0.09 -25.09 14.29
C SER A 342 -0.09 -25.96 15.55
N PRO A 343 0.72 -25.61 16.56
CA PRO A 343 0.72 -26.34 17.81
C PRO A 343 -0.60 -26.25 18.58
N PHE A 344 -1.46 -25.28 18.25
CA PHE A 344 -2.74 -25.06 18.94
C PHE A 344 -3.93 -25.82 18.32
N LEU A 345 -3.94 -26.05 17.02
CA LEU A 345 -5.03 -26.78 16.38
C LEU A 345 -5.05 -28.29 16.72
N GLY A 346 -3.92 -28.85 17.20
CA GLY A 346 -3.80 -30.24 17.63
C GLY A 346 -4.14 -30.51 19.10
N THR A 347 -4.21 -29.49 19.95
CA THR A 347 -4.55 -29.61 21.37
C THR A 347 -5.95 -29.09 21.64
N SER A 348 -6.95 -29.69 21.05
CA SER A 348 -8.34 -29.32 21.31
C SER A 348 -8.76 -29.78 22.71
N SER A 349 -8.53 -28.90 23.69
CA SER A 349 -9.31 -28.89 24.94
C SER A 349 -10.67 -28.20 24.74
N TRP A 350 -11.13 -28.16 23.49
CA TRP A 350 -12.40 -27.57 23.11
C TRP A 350 -13.48 -28.59 23.47
N ASN A 351 -14.32 -28.26 24.43
CA ASN A 351 -15.48 -29.08 24.78
C ASN A 351 -16.38 -29.26 23.53
N GLU A 352 -16.95 -30.43 23.34
CA GLU A 352 -17.83 -30.80 22.22
C GLU A 352 -19.04 -29.86 22.03
N ASP A 353 -19.34 -29.00 23.00
CA ASP A 353 -20.43 -28.01 22.96
C ASP A 353 -20.11 -26.71 22.22
N ILE A 354 -18.86 -26.54 21.76
CA ILE A 354 -18.42 -25.29 21.09
C ILE A 354 -18.60 -25.43 19.57
N ARG A 355 -19.50 -24.65 19.01
CA ARG A 355 -19.67 -24.57 17.54
C ARG A 355 -18.64 -23.64 16.93
N ILE A 356 -17.79 -24.20 16.06
CA ILE A 356 -16.93 -23.43 15.16
C ILE A 356 -17.84 -22.93 14.03
N LEU A 357 -17.92 -21.60 13.89
CA LEU A 357 -18.60 -20.96 12.77
C LEU A 357 -17.56 -20.55 11.75
N GLU A 358 -17.80 -20.93 10.51
CA GLU A 358 -16.98 -20.41 9.41
C GLU A 358 -17.16 -18.90 9.29
N PRO A 359 -16.08 -18.16 9.03
CA PRO A 359 -16.18 -16.74 8.75
C PRO A 359 -17.06 -16.50 7.53
N ALA A 360 -17.78 -15.37 7.50
CA ALA A 360 -18.48 -14.97 6.29
C ALA A 360 -17.50 -14.86 5.10
N ASP A 361 -17.96 -15.14 3.89
CA ASP A 361 -17.12 -15.21 2.69
C ASP A 361 -16.25 -13.96 2.50
N ASN A 362 -16.82 -12.77 2.75
CA ASN A 362 -16.10 -11.51 2.67
C ASN A 362 -14.93 -11.40 3.67
N ILE A 363 -15.03 -12.01 4.83
CA ILE A 363 -13.96 -12.03 5.84
C ILE A 363 -12.88 -13.02 5.44
N SER A 364 -13.28 -14.20 4.95
CA SER A 364 -12.35 -15.23 4.46
C SER A 364 -11.56 -14.73 3.24
N GLU A 365 -12.19 -13.98 2.34
CA GLU A 365 -11.52 -13.34 1.20
C GLU A 365 -10.50 -12.29 1.61
N VAL A 366 -10.80 -11.51 2.66
CA VAL A 366 -9.88 -10.47 3.16
C VAL A 366 -8.73 -11.09 3.96
N LEU A 367 -9.03 -11.99 4.87
CA LEU A 367 -8.01 -12.59 5.76
C LEU A 367 -7.16 -13.63 5.04
N ARG A 368 -7.73 -14.40 4.10
CA ARG A 368 -7.04 -15.49 3.37
C ARG A 368 -6.28 -16.43 4.29
N HIS A 369 -6.92 -16.81 5.40
CA HIS A 369 -6.36 -17.74 6.38
C HIS A 369 -6.38 -19.19 5.87
N ASP A 370 -5.45 -20.02 6.35
CA ASP A 370 -5.40 -21.44 5.99
C ASP A 370 -6.35 -22.27 6.82
N SER A 371 -6.55 -21.91 8.09
CA SER A 371 -7.47 -22.57 9.00
C SER A 371 -7.90 -21.63 10.13
N GLY A 372 -9.03 -21.94 10.76
CA GLY A 372 -9.58 -21.16 11.85
C GLY A 372 -11.04 -20.79 11.66
N GLY A 373 -11.59 -20.04 12.59
CA GLY A 373 -12.98 -19.60 12.57
C GLY A 373 -13.38 -18.83 13.80
N TYR A 374 -14.69 -18.63 13.95
CA TYR A 374 -15.31 -17.98 15.10
C TYR A 374 -15.92 -19.00 16.03
N LEU A 375 -15.83 -18.72 17.31
CA LEU A 375 -16.50 -19.44 18.36
C LEU A 375 -17.50 -18.51 19.02
N LYS A 376 -18.76 -18.90 18.98
CA LYS A 376 -19.77 -18.30 19.85
C LYS A 376 -19.93 -19.20 21.05
N LEU A 377 -19.67 -18.65 22.22
CA LEU A 377 -19.88 -19.35 23.47
C LEU A 377 -21.33 -19.19 23.90
N PRO A 378 -21.97 -20.29 24.41
CA PRO A 378 -23.30 -20.19 25.00
C PRO A 378 -23.22 -19.26 26.21
N PRO A 379 -24.09 -18.25 26.31
CA PRO A 379 -24.04 -17.29 27.38
C PRO A 379 -24.46 -17.93 28.71
N PRO A 380 -23.68 -17.77 29.79
CA PRO A 380 -24.20 -18.06 31.12
C PRO A 380 -25.30 -17.08 31.54
N SER A 381 -25.53 -16.00 30.80
CA SER A 381 -26.50 -14.95 31.13
C SER A 381 -26.70 -13.93 30.02
N GLY A 382 -27.10 -14.35 28.83
CA GLY A 382 -27.63 -13.44 27.80
C GLY A 382 -26.64 -12.53 27.05
N SER A 383 -25.35 -12.76 27.15
CA SER A 383 -24.31 -11.92 26.54
C SER A 383 -23.41 -12.75 25.63
N GLU A 384 -23.18 -12.30 24.41
CA GLU A 384 -22.34 -13.02 23.46
C GLU A 384 -20.85 -12.71 23.70
N ILE A 385 -20.07 -13.73 24.03
CA ILE A 385 -18.62 -13.70 23.90
C ILE A 385 -18.30 -14.29 22.54
N VAL A 386 -17.64 -13.52 21.69
CA VAL A 386 -17.16 -13.99 20.39
C VAL A 386 -15.66 -14.17 20.49
N SER A 387 -15.20 -15.36 20.26
CA SER A 387 -13.78 -15.66 20.12
C SER A 387 -13.48 -16.00 18.68
N TYR A 388 -12.30 -15.63 18.21
CA TYR A 388 -11.81 -16.00 16.91
C TYR A 388 -10.38 -16.51 17.01
N HIS A 389 -10.06 -17.48 16.14
CA HIS A 389 -8.74 -18.05 16.01
C HIS A 389 -8.47 -18.30 14.55
N PHE A 390 -7.38 -17.73 14.05
CA PHE A 390 -6.93 -17.88 12.66
C PHE A 390 -5.48 -18.27 12.60
N PHE A 391 -5.15 -19.13 11.66
CA PHE A 391 -3.79 -19.59 11.42
C PHE A 391 -3.43 -19.48 9.95
N TRP A 392 -2.24 -18.99 9.68
CA TRP A 392 -1.60 -18.92 8.37
C TRP A 392 -0.34 -19.77 8.37
N LYS A 393 -0.29 -20.74 7.47
CA LYS A 393 0.90 -21.56 7.23
C LYS A 393 2.08 -20.68 6.82
N PRO A 394 3.33 -21.16 6.96
CA PRO A 394 4.49 -20.37 6.59
C PRO A 394 4.41 -19.86 5.15
N SER A 395 4.42 -18.53 5.01
CA SER A 395 4.36 -17.84 3.73
C SER A 395 5.17 -16.54 3.76
N ALA A 396 5.74 -16.19 2.61
CA ALA A 396 6.40 -14.90 2.41
C ALA A 396 5.42 -13.71 2.49
N HIS A 397 4.12 -13.96 2.37
CA HIS A 397 3.09 -12.92 2.37
C HIS A 397 2.44 -12.66 3.73
N ASN A 398 2.78 -13.46 4.74
CA ASN A 398 2.15 -13.37 6.07
C ASN A 398 2.42 -12.06 6.81
N GLY A 399 3.42 -11.28 6.40
CA GLY A 399 3.60 -9.92 6.91
C GLY A 399 2.39 -9.01 6.75
N LYS A 400 1.52 -9.29 5.76
CA LYS A 400 0.26 -8.53 5.54
C LYS A 400 -0.77 -8.79 6.65
N VAL A 401 -0.76 -9.99 7.23
CA VAL A 401 -1.68 -10.38 8.31
C VAL A 401 -1.52 -9.51 9.54
N LEU A 402 -0.29 -9.09 9.82
CA LEU A 402 0.03 -8.26 10.99
C LEU A 402 -0.58 -6.85 10.94
N PHE A 403 -1.18 -6.45 9.81
CA PHE A 403 -1.97 -5.22 9.70
C PHE A 403 -3.43 -5.40 10.14
N HIS A 404 -3.91 -6.64 10.30
CA HIS A 404 -5.25 -6.93 10.82
C HIS A 404 -5.27 -6.84 12.35
N ARG A 405 -5.00 -5.65 12.86
CA ARG A 405 -5.00 -5.33 14.28
C ARG A 405 -6.31 -4.64 14.67
N PRO A 406 -6.76 -4.81 15.92
CA PRO A 406 -8.02 -4.20 16.38
C PRO A 406 -8.04 -2.67 16.25
N ASP A 407 -6.92 -1.98 16.56
CA ASP A 407 -6.78 -0.53 16.43
C ASP A 407 -6.84 -0.01 14.98
N VAL A 408 -6.72 -0.92 14.00
CA VAL A 408 -6.85 -0.62 12.58
C VAL A 408 -8.23 -1.03 12.05
N CYS A 409 -8.66 -2.27 12.37
CA CYS A 409 -9.88 -2.85 11.79
C CYS A 409 -11.17 -2.37 12.46
N MET A 410 -11.18 -2.23 13.79
CA MET A 410 -12.39 -1.86 14.53
C MET A 410 -12.90 -0.45 14.19
N PRO A 411 -12.04 0.57 14.04
CA PRO A 411 -12.50 1.89 13.58
C PRO A 411 -13.13 1.87 12.19
N GLY A 412 -12.72 0.92 11.31
CA GLY A 412 -13.36 0.68 10.02
C GLY A 412 -14.85 0.31 10.15
N GLY A 413 -15.20 -0.44 11.20
CA GLY A 413 -16.58 -0.82 11.55
C GLY A 413 -17.33 0.19 12.39
N GLY A 414 -16.87 1.44 12.50
CA GLY A 414 -17.52 2.50 13.27
C GLY A 414 -17.27 2.46 14.79
N TRP A 415 -16.30 1.65 15.24
CA TRP A 415 -15.91 1.61 16.65
C TRP A 415 -14.89 2.72 16.97
N ILE A 416 -15.03 3.34 18.12
CA ILE A 416 -14.09 4.34 18.63
C ILE A 416 -13.26 3.70 19.72
N GLN A 417 -11.92 3.76 19.59
CA GLN A 417 -11.01 3.25 20.61
C GLN A 417 -10.96 4.21 21.80
N ASN A 418 -11.18 3.69 23.02
CA ASN A 418 -11.21 4.45 24.26
C ASN A 418 -9.86 4.32 25.00
N GLY A 419 -8.86 5.06 24.54
CA GLY A 419 -7.54 5.07 25.17
C GLY A 419 -6.52 4.10 24.51
N PRO A 420 -5.28 4.04 25.02
CA PRO A 420 -4.26 3.13 24.54
C PRO A 420 -4.57 1.68 24.93
N ALA A 421 -4.02 0.73 24.17
CA ALA A 421 -4.13 -0.69 24.53
C ALA A 421 -3.36 -0.97 25.83
N GLU A 422 -3.98 -1.73 26.73
CA GLU A 422 -3.32 -2.32 27.90
C GLU A 422 -2.55 -3.57 27.45
N ILE A 423 -1.29 -3.70 27.90
CA ILE A 423 -0.42 -4.83 27.54
C ILE A 423 -0.27 -5.74 28.74
N ILE A 424 -0.59 -7.01 28.57
CA ILE A 424 -0.54 -8.03 29.62
C ILE A 424 0.36 -9.16 29.10
N THR A 425 1.42 -9.49 29.83
CA THR A 425 2.34 -10.58 29.51
C THR A 425 2.09 -11.80 30.38
N GLY A 426 2.27 -12.98 29.79
CA GLY A 426 2.08 -14.24 30.51
C GLY A 426 2.39 -15.45 29.65
N LYS A 427 1.87 -16.60 30.04
CA LYS A 427 1.98 -17.86 29.26
C LYS A 427 0.61 -18.46 29.06
N LEU A 428 0.25 -18.75 27.82
CA LEU A 428 -0.95 -19.49 27.46
C LEU A 428 -0.55 -20.94 27.17
N ASN A 429 -1.01 -21.89 27.99
CA ASN A 429 -0.60 -23.29 27.90
C ASN A 429 0.94 -23.49 27.91
N GLY A 430 1.65 -22.69 28.71
CA GLY A 430 3.12 -22.71 28.78
C GLY A 430 3.84 -21.93 27.67
N ARG A 431 3.14 -21.45 26.64
CA ARG A 431 3.69 -20.65 25.53
C ARG A 431 3.72 -19.17 25.91
N PRO A 432 4.87 -18.49 25.79
CA PRO A 432 4.93 -17.06 26.03
C PRO A 432 3.87 -16.31 25.22
N THR A 433 3.14 -15.41 25.86
CA THR A 433 1.98 -14.74 25.25
C THR A 433 1.94 -13.28 25.69
N THR A 434 1.67 -12.40 24.74
CA THR A 434 1.36 -10.99 25.02
C THR A 434 -0.07 -10.73 24.58
N VAL A 435 -0.88 -10.33 25.54
CA VAL A 435 -2.28 -9.97 25.30
C VAL A 435 -2.38 -8.45 25.22
N HIS A 436 -3.01 -7.96 24.17
CA HIS A 436 -3.32 -6.54 24.01
C HIS A 436 -4.82 -6.35 24.23
N LYS A 437 -5.19 -5.66 25.29
CA LYS A 437 -6.57 -5.32 25.59
C LYS A 437 -6.91 -3.95 25.02
N PHE A 438 -7.91 -3.91 24.19
CA PHE A 438 -8.46 -2.69 23.62
C PHE A 438 -9.88 -2.49 24.11
N ASP A 439 -10.21 -1.26 24.49
CA ASP A 439 -11.56 -0.87 24.82
C ASP A 439 -12.15 -0.01 23.71
N PHE A 440 -13.32 -0.38 23.22
CA PHE A 440 -14.02 0.28 22.14
C PHE A 440 -15.42 0.68 22.54
N SER A 441 -15.95 1.74 21.87
CA SER A 441 -17.35 2.14 21.97
C SER A 441 -17.94 2.41 20.59
N ARG A 442 -19.23 2.07 20.41
CA ARG A 442 -20.02 2.38 19.22
C ARG A 442 -21.42 2.80 19.69
N GLY A 443 -21.72 4.09 19.63
CA GLY A 443 -22.91 4.65 20.27
C GLY A 443 -22.92 4.34 21.78
N ASN A 444 -23.96 3.70 22.27
CA ASN A 444 -24.09 3.28 23.68
C ASN A 444 -23.47 1.91 23.98
N ILE A 445 -22.96 1.22 22.99
CA ILE A 445 -22.34 -0.11 23.14
C ILE A 445 -20.86 0.08 23.45
N ARG A 446 -20.37 -0.56 24.52
CA ARG A 446 -18.94 -0.67 24.81
C ARG A 446 -18.50 -2.12 24.63
N SER A 447 -17.27 -2.36 24.26
CA SER A 447 -16.72 -3.69 24.07
C SER A 447 -15.24 -3.70 24.41
N SER A 448 -14.78 -4.74 25.07
CA SER A 448 -13.34 -5.00 25.26
C SER A 448 -12.91 -6.12 24.34
N LEU A 449 -11.80 -5.92 23.64
CA LEU A 449 -11.21 -6.90 22.75
C LEU A 449 -9.82 -7.26 23.25
N TYR A 450 -9.64 -8.51 23.59
CA TYR A 450 -8.37 -9.11 23.97
C TYR A 450 -7.76 -9.75 22.71
N TRP A 451 -6.62 -9.27 22.28
CA TRP A 451 -5.96 -9.69 21.06
C TRP A 451 -4.55 -10.16 21.33
N PHE A 452 -4.17 -11.28 20.73
CA PHE A 452 -2.85 -11.84 20.80
C PHE A 452 -2.46 -12.49 19.47
N CYS A 453 -1.16 -12.43 19.18
CA CYS A 453 -0.62 -12.89 17.92
C CYS A 453 0.77 -13.49 18.15
N TRP A 454 1.09 -14.53 17.41
CA TRP A 454 2.43 -15.12 17.36
C TRP A 454 2.94 -15.17 15.93
N ILE A 455 4.23 -14.93 15.78
CA ILE A 455 5.00 -15.19 14.58
C ILE A 455 5.86 -16.41 14.88
N ASP A 456 5.62 -17.51 14.19
CA ASP A 456 6.10 -18.83 14.55
C ASP A 456 5.68 -19.18 16.00
N GLU A 457 6.56 -19.17 16.95
CA GLU A 457 6.21 -19.41 18.36
C GLU A 457 6.43 -18.18 19.24
N LEU A 458 6.87 -17.07 18.64
CA LEU A 458 7.23 -15.85 19.37
C LEU A 458 6.03 -14.91 19.46
N PRO A 459 5.71 -14.40 20.66
CA PRO A 459 4.63 -13.46 20.84
C PRO A 459 4.96 -12.12 20.19
N VAL A 460 3.94 -11.53 19.56
CA VAL A 460 4.05 -10.20 18.95
C VAL A 460 3.76 -9.13 20.00
N HIS A 461 4.74 -8.26 20.23
CA HIS A 461 4.57 -7.08 21.07
C HIS A 461 4.41 -5.83 20.22
N PHE A 462 3.46 -4.96 20.55
CA PHE A 462 3.45 -3.62 19.99
C PHE A 462 3.16 -2.57 21.08
N SER A 463 3.81 -1.43 20.96
CA SER A 463 3.86 -0.38 21.99
C SER A 463 2.60 0.48 22.07
N GLY A 464 1.42 -0.03 21.76
CA GLY A 464 0.14 0.71 21.87
C GLY A 464 0.03 1.99 21.02
N ARG A 465 1.07 2.36 20.27
CA ARG A 465 0.98 3.48 19.32
C ARG A 465 0.33 2.97 18.04
N PRO A 466 -0.69 3.69 17.52
CA PRO A 466 -1.18 3.39 16.19
C PRO A 466 0.00 3.42 15.22
N PHE A 467 0.15 2.39 14.39
CA PHE A 467 1.23 2.25 13.40
C PHE A 467 2.65 1.94 13.94
N SER A 468 2.81 1.47 15.18
CA SER A 468 4.12 0.94 15.60
C SER A 468 4.47 -0.26 14.72
N ASN A 469 5.60 -0.15 13.98
CA ASN A 469 6.08 -1.22 13.10
C ASN A 469 6.73 -2.34 13.93
N VAL A 470 5.93 -3.09 14.66
CA VAL A 470 6.36 -4.29 15.42
C VAL A 470 7.18 -5.23 14.54
N GLN A 471 6.79 -5.29 13.28
CA GLN A 471 7.44 -6.10 12.26
C GLN A 471 8.94 -5.79 12.11
N LEU A 472 9.35 -4.54 12.28
CA LEU A 472 10.75 -4.14 12.11
C LEU A 472 11.69 -4.78 13.13
N ALA A 473 11.19 -5.13 14.31
CA ALA A 473 11.97 -5.78 15.36
C ALA A 473 12.47 -7.17 14.95
N PHE A 474 11.75 -7.85 14.04
CA PHE A 474 12.10 -9.19 13.56
C PHE A 474 13.07 -9.19 12.37
N ILE A 475 13.25 -8.05 11.68
CA ILE A 475 14.11 -7.96 10.49
C ILE A 475 15.54 -8.47 10.74
N PRO A 476 16.27 -8.04 11.79
CA PRO A 476 17.63 -8.50 12.02
C PRO A 476 17.72 -10.02 12.19
N GLU A 477 16.77 -10.60 12.92
CA GLU A 477 16.74 -12.05 13.15
C GLU A 477 16.43 -12.80 11.85
N PHE A 478 15.45 -12.38 11.07
CA PHE A 478 15.10 -13.00 9.78
C PHE A 478 16.25 -12.93 8.78
N ILE A 479 17.00 -11.83 8.74
CA ILE A 479 18.20 -11.73 7.92
C ILE A 479 19.27 -12.71 8.43
N ARG A 480 19.48 -12.78 9.76
CA ARG A 480 20.50 -13.62 10.37
C ARG A 480 20.30 -15.10 10.04
N ILE A 481 19.06 -15.58 10.08
CA ILE A 481 18.74 -17.00 9.85
C ILE A 481 18.31 -17.29 8.39
N GLY A 482 18.30 -16.31 7.51
CA GLY A 482 17.86 -16.47 6.12
C GLY A 482 16.38 -16.82 5.96
N LYS A 483 15.52 -16.31 6.85
CA LYS A 483 14.09 -16.68 6.87
C LYS A 483 13.28 -15.87 5.88
N ARG A 484 12.57 -16.56 4.98
CA ARG A 484 11.71 -15.96 3.94
C ARG A 484 10.23 -16.14 4.17
N ALA A 485 9.85 -17.04 5.06
CA ALA A 485 8.46 -17.36 5.38
C ALA A 485 8.30 -17.58 6.86
N PHE A 486 7.16 -17.21 7.42
CA PHE A 486 6.79 -17.49 8.81
C PHE A 486 5.30 -17.85 8.90
N SER A 487 4.93 -18.61 9.93
CA SER A 487 3.55 -18.82 10.30
C SER A 487 3.03 -17.66 11.16
N VAL A 488 1.75 -17.36 11.06
CA VAL A 488 1.06 -16.42 11.94
C VAL A 488 -0.10 -17.14 12.60
N GLU A 489 -0.21 -16.97 13.89
CA GLU A 489 -1.35 -17.39 14.67
C GLU A 489 -1.95 -16.19 15.36
N LEU A 490 -3.23 -15.94 15.14
CA LEU A 490 -3.94 -14.77 15.62
C LEU A 490 -5.19 -15.22 16.36
N MET A 491 -5.33 -14.76 17.58
CA MET A 491 -6.48 -15.06 18.42
C MET A 491 -7.04 -13.76 19.00
N GLY A 492 -8.34 -13.76 19.24
CA GLY A 492 -8.99 -12.65 19.92
C GLY A 492 -10.27 -13.05 20.60
N VAL A 493 -10.59 -12.35 21.67
CA VAL A 493 -11.83 -12.52 22.42
C VAL A 493 -12.49 -11.17 22.58
N MET A 494 -13.69 -11.03 22.03
CA MET A 494 -14.49 -9.82 22.13
C MET A 494 -15.62 -10.01 23.13
N THR A 495 -15.70 -9.10 24.10
CA THR A 495 -16.73 -9.13 25.15
C THR A 495 -17.63 -7.91 25.04
N GLN A 496 -18.93 -8.07 25.31
CA GLN A 496 -19.85 -6.95 25.46
C GLN A 496 -19.83 -6.36 26.90
N PRO A 497 -20.25 -5.10 27.12
CA PRO A 497 -19.92 -4.28 28.31
C PRO A 497 -20.38 -4.83 29.65
N HIS A 498 -21.55 -5.44 29.70
CA HIS A 498 -22.06 -5.99 30.95
C HIS A 498 -21.35 -7.28 31.41
N LEU A 499 -20.38 -7.78 30.60
CA LEU A 499 -19.52 -8.92 30.94
C LEU A 499 -18.15 -8.47 31.46
N ALA A 500 -17.63 -7.32 31.00
CA ALA A 500 -16.33 -6.82 31.42
C ALA A 500 -16.24 -6.58 32.95
N GLU A 501 -17.38 -6.27 33.60
CA GLU A 501 -17.46 -6.12 35.05
C GLU A 501 -17.62 -7.45 35.80
N LYS A 502 -18.06 -8.53 35.12
CA LYS A 502 -18.36 -9.83 35.77
C LYS A 502 -17.27 -10.89 35.62
N TYR A 503 -16.45 -10.79 34.60
CA TYR A 503 -15.43 -11.80 34.31
C TYR A 503 -14.03 -11.20 34.39
N THR A 504 -13.17 -11.89 35.13
CA THR A 504 -11.73 -11.58 35.12
C THR A 504 -11.16 -12.01 33.76
N ILE A 505 -10.05 -11.37 33.36
CA ILE A 505 -9.32 -11.75 32.15
C ILE A 505 -9.01 -13.25 32.10
N HIS A 506 -8.74 -13.88 33.25
CA HIS A 506 -8.52 -15.32 33.37
C HIS A 506 -9.72 -16.14 32.91
N GLN A 507 -10.95 -15.72 33.26
CA GLN A 507 -12.15 -16.44 32.88
C GLN A 507 -12.47 -16.27 31.39
N VAL A 508 -12.20 -15.09 30.84
CA VAL A 508 -12.43 -14.81 29.42
C VAL A 508 -11.43 -15.58 28.55
N LEU A 509 -10.18 -15.67 28.98
CA LEU A 509 -9.13 -16.33 28.22
C LEU A 509 -8.99 -17.83 28.52
N ALA A 510 -9.60 -18.33 29.62
CA ALA A 510 -9.65 -19.75 29.95
C ALA A 510 -10.30 -20.61 28.86
N ILE A 511 -11.03 -20.00 27.95
CA ILE A 511 -11.61 -20.61 26.75
C ILE A 511 -10.51 -21.16 25.83
N HIS A 512 -9.36 -20.48 25.76
CA HIS A 512 -8.24 -20.85 24.90
C HIS A 512 -7.19 -21.71 25.61
N GLY A 513 -7.32 -21.92 26.92
CA GLY A 513 -6.39 -22.71 27.70
C GLY A 513 -6.04 -22.09 29.05
N LYS A 514 -5.10 -22.71 29.74
CA LYS A 514 -4.62 -22.19 31.02
C LYS A 514 -3.68 -21.01 30.79
N LEU A 515 -4.09 -19.83 31.26
CA LEU A 515 -3.30 -18.62 31.19
C LEU A 515 -2.63 -18.39 32.55
N ASP A 516 -1.32 -18.45 32.59
CA ASP A 516 -0.49 -18.13 33.75
C ASP A 516 0.14 -16.74 33.52
N PHE A 517 -0.24 -15.74 34.28
CA PHE A 517 0.38 -14.41 34.23
C PHE A 517 1.66 -14.39 35.03
N GLU A 518 2.68 -13.74 34.50
CA GLU A 518 3.78 -13.27 35.33
C GLU A 518 3.19 -12.19 36.25
N GLN A 519 3.01 -12.52 37.53
CA GLN A 519 2.72 -11.50 38.51
C GLN A 519 3.94 -10.56 38.55
N ASP A 520 3.76 -9.32 38.11
CA ASP A 520 4.67 -8.25 38.49
C ASP A 520 4.64 -8.21 40.02
N ASN A 521 5.67 -8.74 40.64
CA ASN A 521 5.94 -8.45 42.05
C ASN A 521 6.26 -6.96 42.13
N PRO A 522 5.57 -6.19 43.02
CA PRO A 522 5.69 -4.75 43.13
C PRO A 522 7.11 -4.27 43.49
#